data_db8719651226b299eb7b68068b051526
#
_entry.id   db8719651226b299eb7b68068b051526
#
_cell.length_a   1.000
_cell.length_b   1.000
_cell.length_c   1.000
_cell.angle_alpha   90.00
_cell.angle_beta   90.00
_cell.angle_gamma   90.00
#
_symmetry.space_group_name_H-M   'P 1'
#
loop_
_entity.id
_entity.type
_entity.pdbx_description
1 polymer ?
#
loop_
_entity_poly.entity_id
_entity_poly.type
_entity_poly.pdbx_seq_one_letter_code
_entity_poly.pdbx_strand_id
1 'polypeptide(L)'
;MKSIGFDPAEMTVSQHEAMTEQLQTELRKIKPIVPKLRRCKTEPEIERMQLAALATDRALEEVVPMLSQGLTERDIRDELDYRMRRYGAEFTSYDTIVASGPNAARPHHRPVSRRIETGDSVVIDVGGLVDGYHSDMTRTYLIGDVDPILSEMHDVVSQSQLLGLAAVRAGVLAQDVDKTCRDFIAEAGFANEFTHSTGHGVGLQIHEMPWVRTGFAEPLEVGEVVTVEPGVYREGLGGVRIEDLVVVTQSGCRILTSSKKDRQCLQLQPTT
;
A
#
# COMPACT_ATOMS: atom_id res chain seq x y z
N MET A 1 -25.81 -3.43 35.21
CA MET A 1 -25.63 -2.91 33.83
C MET A 1 -26.78 -3.43 32.98
N LYS A 2 -27.45 -2.60 32.15
CA LYS A 2 -28.67 -3.06 31.43
C LYS A 2 -28.35 -3.70 30.09
N SER A 3 -27.25 -3.29 29.43
CA SER A 3 -26.77 -3.85 28.17
C SER A 3 -25.30 -3.59 27.98
N ILE A 4 -24.62 -4.42 27.15
CA ILE A 4 -23.24 -4.28 26.72
C ILE A 4 -23.23 -4.10 25.21
N GLY A 5 -22.58 -3.03 24.73
CA GLY A 5 -22.37 -2.81 23.28
C GLY A 5 -21.17 -3.60 22.78
N PHE A 6 -21.28 -4.18 21.58
CA PHE A 6 -20.15 -4.83 20.91
C PHE A 6 -20.08 -4.43 19.44
N ASP A 7 -18.86 -4.40 18.91
CA ASP A 7 -18.61 -4.22 17.47
C ASP A 7 -18.77 -5.57 16.76
N PRO A 8 -19.74 -5.71 15.84
CA PRO A 8 -19.98 -6.98 15.15
C PRO A 8 -18.87 -7.35 14.14
N ALA A 9 -17.98 -6.42 13.78
CA ALA A 9 -16.84 -6.70 12.91
C ALA A 9 -15.67 -7.35 13.68
N GLU A 10 -15.59 -7.11 15.00
CA GLU A 10 -14.48 -7.57 15.84
C GLU A 10 -14.81 -8.82 16.66
N MET A 11 -16.11 -9.14 16.81
CA MET A 11 -16.58 -10.27 17.61
C MET A 11 -16.94 -11.46 16.72
N THR A 12 -16.31 -12.62 16.96
CA THR A 12 -16.70 -13.85 16.27
C THR A 12 -18.05 -14.37 16.75
N VAL A 13 -18.75 -15.19 15.95
CA VAL A 13 -20.00 -15.83 16.34
C VAL A 13 -19.83 -16.64 17.63
N SER A 14 -18.76 -17.45 17.72
CA SER A 14 -18.49 -18.27 18.91
C SER A 14 -18.27 -17.43 20.18
N GLN A 15 -17.57 -16.28 20.06
CA GLN A 15 -17.42 -15.35 21.19
C GLN A 15 -18.76 -14.75 21.62
N HIS A 16 -19.59 -14.35 20.65
CA HIS A 16 -20.93 -13.82 20.94
C HIS A 16 -21.81 -14.85 21.64
N GLU A 17 -21.83 -16.10 21.17
CA GLU A 17 -22.58 -17.20 21.79
C GLU A 17 -22.10 -17.46 23.21
N ALA A 18 -20.79 -17.63 23.43
CA ALA A 18 -20.21 -17.86 24.75
C ALA A 18 -20.51 -16.71 25.72
N MET A 19 -20.45 -15.46 25.27
CA MET A 19 -20.80 -14.31 26.12
C MET A 19 -22.29 -14.26 26.40
N THR A 20 -23.15 -14.64 25.45
CA THR A 20 -24.62 -14.67 25.65
C THR A 20 -25.02 -15.71 26.70
N GLU A 21 -24.35 -16.87 26.72
CA GLU A 21 -24.56 -17.92 27.69
C GLU A 21 -24.10 -17.54 29.12
N GLN A 22 -22.97 -16.81 29.21
CA GLN A 22 -22.34 -16.49 30.49
C GLN A 22 -22.85 -15.21 31.12
N LEU A 23 -23.35 -14.27 30.32
CA LEU A 23 -23.78 -12.96 30.80
C LEU A 23 -25.29 -12.89 30.96
N GLN A 24 -25.76 -12.41 32.14
CA GLN A 24 -27.17 -12.07 32.38
C GLN A 24 -27.51 -10.65 31.86
N THR A 25 -26.84 -10.23 30.76
CA THR A 25 -26.90 -8.86 30.25
C THR A 25 -27.09 -8.91 28.74
N GLU A 26 -27.98 -8.10 28.22
CA GLU A 26 -28.24 -8.02 26.78
C GLU A 26 -27.00 -7.54 26.04
N LEU A 27 -26.58 -8.27 24.97
CA LEU A 27 -25.55 -7.86 24.05
C LEU A 27 -26.19 -7.09 22.91
N ARG A 28 -25.72 -5.87 22.64
CA ARG A 28 -26.23 -4.99 21.59
C ARG A 28 -25.15 -4.66 20.58
N LYS A 29 -25.45 -4.85 19.30
CA LYS A 29 -24.60 -4.34 18.21
C LYS A 29 -24.55 -2.81 18.28
N ILE A 30 -23.34 -2.25 18.27
CA ILE A 30 -23.11 -0.80 18.20
C ILE A 30 -22.35 -0.47 16.91
N LYS A 31 -22.39 0.79 16.50
CA LYS A 31 -21.49 1.29 15.46
C LYS A 31 -20.04 1.23 15.94
N PRO A 32 -19.08 0.89 15.09
CA PRO A 32 -17.66 0.86 15.45
C PRO A 32 -17.19 2.19 16.07
N ILE A 33 -16.74 2.15 17.32
CA ILE A 33 -16.23 3.31 18.06
C ILE A 33 -14.71 3.37 17.91
N VAL A 34 -14.03 2.26 18.17
CA VAL A 34 -12.56 2.19 18.13
C VAL A 34 -12.02 2.45 16.73
N PRO A 35 -12.51 1.81 15.66
CA PRO A 35 -12.10 2.14 14.30
C PRO A 35 -12.24 3.63 13.96
N LYS A 36 -13.34 4.27 14.41
CA LYS A 36 -13.55 5.71 14.19
C LYS A 36 -12.54 6.58 14.95
N LEU A 37 -12.21 6.23 16.19
CA LEU A 37 -11.22 6.96 17.00
C LEU A 37 -9.79 6.85 16.43
N ARG A 38 -9.49 5.74 15.75
CA ARG A 38 -8.18 5.46 15.15
C ARG A 38 -7.95 6.18 13.82
N ARG A 39 -9.01 6.68 13.16
CA ARG A 39 -8.90 7.28 11.81
C ARG A 39 -7.96 8.47 11.79
N CYS A 40 -8.19 9.45 12.68
CA CYS A 40 -7.37 10.67 12.75
C CYS A 40 -6.22 10.45 13.73
N LYS A 41 -5.00 10.42 13.23
CA LYS A 41 -3.78 10.24 14.00
C LYS A 41 -3.35 11.57 14.63
N THR A 42 -2.83 11.51 15.84
CA THR A 42 -2.10 12.60 16.49
C THR A 42 -0.69 12.72 15.90
N GLU A 43 -0.03 13.88 16.05
CA GLU A 43 1.35 14.02 15.55
C GLU A 43 2.33 12.96 16.11
N PRO A 44 2.31 12.55 17.40
CA PRO A 44 3.17 11.47 17.88
C PRO A 44 2.90 10.10 17.23
N GLU A 45 1.67 9.82 16.78
CA GLU A 45 1.33 8.61 16.02
C GLU A 45 1.89 8.71 14.60
N ILE A 46 1.74 9.88 13.96
CA ILE A 46 2.27 10.16 12.63
C ILE A 46 3.81 10.08 12.62
N GLU A 47 4.48 10.55 13.69
CA GLU A 47 5.93 10.43 13.83
C GLU A 47 6.40 8.97 13.81
N ARG A 48 5.66 8.03 14.45
CA ARG A 48 5.97 6.58 14.39
C ARG A 48 5.81 6.03 12.99
N MET A 49 4.74 6.42 12.30
CA MET A 49 4.51 6.05 10.90
C MET A 49 5.60 6.60 9.98
N GLN A 50 6.08 7.83 10.24
CA GLN A 50 7.21 8.43 9.52
C GLN A 50 8.52 7.65 9.76
N LEU A 51 8.78 7.18 10.98
CA LEU A 51 9.95 6.34 11.27
C LEU A 51 9.85 4.98 10.56
N ALA A 52 8.66 4.38 10.51
CA ALA A 52 8.42 3.15 9.77
C ALA A 52 8.65 3.35 8.25
N ALA A 53 8.13 4.45 7.67
CA ALA A 53 8.36 4.80 6.28
C ALA A 53 9.84 5.06 5.99
N LEU A 54 10.56 5.75 6.87
CA LEU A 54 11.99 6.02 6.72
C LEU A 54 12.83 4.73 6.74
N ALA A 55 12.48 3.77 7.59
CA ALA A 55 13.16 2.47 7.61
C ALA A 55 12.97 1.72 6.27
N THR A 56 11.75 1.80 5.71
CA THR A 56 11.40 1.23 4.41
C THR A 56 12.15 1.92 3.26
N ASP A 57 12.15 3.25 3.22
CA ASP A 57 12.85 4.03 2.21
C ASP A 57 14.35 3.71 2.14
N ARG A 58 15.01 3.66 3.30
CA ARG A 58 16.45 3.31 3.41
C ARG A 58 16.74 1.88 2.96
N ALA A 59 15.88 0.94 3.34
CA ALA A 59 16.03 -0.45 2.93
C ALA A 59 15.92 -0.58 1.41
N LEU A 60 14.91 0.08 0.80
CA LEU A 60 14.70 0.05 -0.63
C LEU A 60 15.85 0.71 -1.41
N GLU A 61 16.35 1.86 -0.93
CA GLU A 61 17.50 2.55 -1.56
C GLU A 61 18.72 1.65 -1.69
N GLU A 62 19.01 0.83 -0.67
CA GLU A 62 20.14 -0.11 -0.70
C GLU A 62 19.87 -1.38 -1.52
N VAL A 63 18.61 -1.79 -1.68
CA VAL A 63 18.25 -3.01 -2.39
C VAL A 63 18.04 -2.77 -3.89
N VAL A 64 17.61 -1.57 -4.30
CA VAL A 64 17.39 -1.26 -5.73
C VAL A 64 18.58 -1.62 -6.64
N PRO A 65 19.85 -1.35 -6.28
CA PRO A 65 21.00 -1.78 -7.11
C PRO A 65 21.11 -3.31 -7.26
N MET A 66 20.57 -4.08 -6.32
CA MET A 66 20.63 -5.54 -6.34
C MET A 66 19.69 -6.15 -7.39
N LEU A 67 18.66 -5.42 -7.83
CA LEU A 67 17.75 -5.85 -8.91
C LEU A 67 18.51 -6.10 -10.22
N SER A 68 19.66 -5.47 -10.40
CA SER A 68 20.54 -5.66 -11.55
C SER A 68 21.41 -6.94 -11.50
N GLN A 69 21.35 -7.73 -10.43
CA GLN A 69 22.22 -8.88 -10.19
C GLN A 69 21.60 -10.23 -10.58
N GLY A 70 20.39 -10.24 -11.15
CA GLY A 70 19.68 -11.47 -11.50
C GLY A 70 19.32 -12.36 -10.32
N LEU A 71 19.11 -11.74 -9.16
CA LEU A 71 18.65 -12.40 -7.93
C LEU A 71 17.18 -12.85 -8.08
N THR A 72 16.73 -13.73 -7.20
CA THR A 72 15.34 -14.15 -7.16
C THR A 72 14.46 -13.14 -6.42
N GLU A 73 13.15 -13.19 -6.64
CA GLU A 73 12.17 -12.40 -5.88
C GLU A 73 12.34 -12.62 -4.37
N ARG A 74 12.63 -13.87 -3.93
CA ARG A 74 12.86 -14.19 -2.52
C ARG A 74 14.13 -13.54 -1.98
N ASP A 75 15.22 -13.57 -2.74
CA ASP A 75 16.48 -12.96 -2.31
C ASP A 75 16.29 -11.45 -2.06
N ILE A 76 15.57 -10.77 -2.97
CA ILE A 76 15.25 -9.34 -2.84
C ILE A 76 14.35 -9.08 -1.63
N ARG A 77 13.28 -9.88 -1.43
CA ARG A 77 12.41 -9.80 -0.27
C ARG A 77 13.21 -9.96 1.04
N ASP A 78 14.05 -10.99 1.14
CA ASP A 78 14.83 -11.30 2.34
C ASP A 78 15.80 -10.15 2.69
N GLU A 79 16.41 -9.53 1.68
CA GLU A 79 17.27 -8.35 1.87
C GLU A 79 16.47 -7.12 2.33
N LEU A 80 15.28 -6.87 1.76
CA LEU A 80 14.40 -5.79 2.21
C LEU A 80 14.01 -5.96 3.68
N ASP A 81 13.51 -7.14 4.05
CA ASP A 81 13.05 -7.44 5.40
C ASP A 81 14.19 -7.34 6.42
N TYR A 82 15.39 -7.79 6.05
CA TYR A 82 16.60 -7.67 6.89
C TYR A 82 16.99 -6.21 7.10
N ARG A 83 17.02 -5.42 6.01
CA ARG A 83 17.47 -4.02 6.07
C ARG A 83 16.48 -3.13 6.81
N MET A 84 15.18 -3.30 6.62
CA MET A 84 14.17 -2.57 7.39
C MET A 84 14.38 -2.74 8.90
N ARG A 85 14.66 -3.97 9.37
CA ARG A 85 14.98 -4.21 10.79
C ARG A 85 16.26 -3.53 11.22
N ARG A 86 17.28 -3.48 10.36
CA ARG A 86 18.54 -2.75 10.62
C ARG A 86 18.31 -1.24 10.74
N TYR A 87 17.28 -0.72 10.07
CA TYR A 87 16.91 0.70 10.12
C TYR A 87 15.83 1.04 11.16
N GLY A 88 15.50 0.08 12.05
CA GLY A 88 14.68 0.31 13.23
C GLY A 88 13.24 -0.18 13.15
N ALA A 89 12.84 -0.83 12.07
CA ALA A 89 11.56 -1.54 12.05
C ALA A 89 11.63 -2.80 12.94
N GLU A 90 10.60 -3.02 13.75
CA GLU A 90 10.46 -4.22 14.59
C GLU A 90 10.15 -5.45 13.71
N PHE A 91 9.27 -5.25 12.76
CA PHE A 91 8.80 -6.24 11.79
C PHE A 91 8.47 -5.56 10.45
N THR A 92 8.13 -6.38 9.45
CA THR A 92 7.44 -5.91 8.25
C THR A 92 5.98 -5.59 8.57
N SER A 93 5.39 -4.62 7.88
CA SER A 93 3.96 -4.28 8.00
C SER A 93 3.06 -5.44 7.57
N TYR A 94 3.51 -6.17 6.58
CA TYR A 94 2.85 -7.32 5.94
C TYR A 94 3.90 -8.18 5.25
N ASP A 95 3.50 -9.27 4.60
CA ASP A 95 4.39 -10.09 3.76
C ASP A 95 4.89 -9.24 2.59
N THR A 96 6.16 -8.86 2.58
CA THR A 96 6.78 -8.05 1.52
C THR A 96 6.55 -8.68 0.14
N ILE A 97 6.03 -7.90 -0.80
CA ILE A 97 5.80 -8.31 -2.17
C ILE A 97 7.00 -7.92 -3.03
N VAL A 98 7.55 -8.89 -3.74
CA VAL A 98 8.48 -8.69 -4.87
C VAL A 98 7.95 -9.53 -6.02
N ALA A 99 7.41 -8.88 -7.03
CA ALA A 99 6.78 -9.52 -8.18
C ALA A 99 7.47 -9.10 -9.47
N SER A 100 8.02 -10.06 -10.23
CA SER A 100 8.80 -9.78 -11.43
C SER A 100 8.18 -10.38 -12.68
N GLY A 101 8.23 -9.66 -13.80
CA GLY A 101 7.70 -10.08 -15.09
C GLY A 101 6.24 -10.52 -14.99
N PRO A 102 5.84 -11.72 -15.48
CA PRO A 102 4.45 -12.18 -15.42
C PRO A 102 3.86 -12.25 -14.01
N ASN A 103 4.68 -12.39 -12.95
CA ASN A 103 4.22 -12.37 -11.57
C ASN A 103 3.77 -10.96 -11.15
N ALA A 104 4.33 -9.91 -11.72
CA ALA A 104 3.94 -8.53 -11.45
C ALA A 104 2.50 -8.21 -11.90
N ALA A 105 1.88 -9.07 -12.71
CA ALA A 105 0.47 -8.97 -13.06
C ALA A 105 -0.48 -9.38 -11.90
N ARG A 106 0.06 -9.82 -10.77
CA ARG A 106 -0.70 -10.23 -9.58
C ARG A 106 -0.46 -9.24 -8.44
N PRO A 107 -1.44 -8.40 -8.10
CA PRO A 107 -1.26 -7.35 -7.07
C PRO A 107 -0.73 -7.86 -5.72
N HIS A 108 -1.18 -9.05 -5.28
CA HIS A 108 -0.79 -9.67 -4.01
C HIS A 108 0.07 -10.93 -4.22
N HIS A 109 1.04 -10.85 -5.15
CA HIS A 109 1.97 -11.94 -5.40
C HIS A 109 2.83 -12.25 -4.16
N ARG A 110 3.09 -13.55 -3.92
CA ARG A 110 4.06 -13.98 -2.90
C ARG A 110 5.39 -14.31 -3.58
N PRO A 111 6.52 -13.72 -3.15
CA PRO A 111 7.83 -13.92 -3.77
C PRO A 111 8.21 -15.39 -3.89
N VAL A 112 8.63 -15.78 -5.08
CA VAL A 112 9.05 -17.16 -5.41
C VAL A 112 10.52 -17.22 -5.84
N SER A 113 11.02 -18.39 -6.26
CA SER A 113 12.39 -18.56 -6.73
C SER A 113 12.61 -18.14 -8.19
N ARG A 114 11.66 -17.36 -8.79
CA ARG A 114 11.86 -16.76 -10.10
C ARG A 114 12.99 -15.73 -10.02
N ARG A 115 13.93 -15.82 -10.98
CA ARG A 115 14.97 -14.80 -11.15
C ARG A 115 14.40 -13.59 -11.87
N ILE A 116 14.88 -12.41 -11.49
CA ILE A 116 14.61 -11.17 -12.20
C ILE A 116 15.41 -11.18 -13.50
N GLU A 117 14.73 -10.90 -14.62
CA GLU A 117 15.27 -11.01 -15.97
C GLU A 117 15.11 -9.70 -16.74
N THR A 118 15.93 -9.51 -17.77
CA THR A 118 15.74 -8.41 -18.73
C THR A 118 14.36 -8.50 -19.37
N GLY A 119 13.67 -7.39 -19.48
CA GLY A 119 12.29 -7.31 -19.97
C GLY A 119 11.24 -7.28 -18.85
N ASP A 120 11.61 -7.53 -17.60
CA ASP A 120 10.69 -7.53 -16.49
C ASP A 120 10.29 -6.10 -16.02
N SER A 121 9.04 -5.92 -15.65
CA SER A 121 8.68 -4.99 -14.59
C SER A 121 8.82 -5.69 -13.24
N VAL A 122 9.33 -5.00 -12.23
CA VAL A 122 9.48 -5.50 -10.86
C VAL A 122 8.70 -4.58 -9.93
N VAL A 123 7.57 -5.08 -9.44
CA VAL A 123 6.77 -4.41 -8.41
C VAL A 123 7.31 -4.82 -7.05
N ILE A 124 7.72 -3.85 -6.26
CA ILE A 124 8.12 -4.01 -4.86
C ILE A 124 7.13 -3.25 -4.00
N ASP A 125 6.42 -3.98 -3.15
CA ASP A 125 5.46 -3.44 -2.20
C ASP A 125 5.89 -3.86 -0.80
N VAL A 126 6.22 -2.86 0.03
CA VAL A 126 7.00 -3.04 1.24
C VAL A 126 6.67 -1.98 2.29
N GLY A 127 6.57 -2.40 3.53
CA GLY A 127 6.32 -1.53 4.66
C GLY A 127 6.97 -2.03 5.94
N GLY A 128 7.40 -1.10 6.79
CA GLY A 128 7.94 -1.37 8.12
C GLY A 128 6.92 -1.14 9.22
N LEU A 129 7.15 -1.75 10.40
CA LEU A 129 6.37 -1.59 11.61
C LEU A 129 7.26 -0.98 12.70
N VAL A 130 6.83 0.14 13.30
CA VAL A 130 7.52 0.81 14.42
C VAL A 130 6.52 1.19 15.50
N ASP A 131 6.77 0.75 16.73
CA ASP A 131 5.89 0.98 17.90
C ASP A 131 4.42 0.65 17.62
N GLY A 132 4.16 -0.44 16.86
CA GLY A 132 2.83 -0.89 16.46
C GLY A 132 2.21 -0.12 15.30
N TYR A 133 2.87 0.88 14.72
CA TYR A 133 2.39 1.64 13.57
C TYR A 133 3.01 1.16 12.27
N HIS A 134 2.15 0.97 11.26
CA HIS A 134 2.51 0.49 9.94
C HIS A 134 2.94 1.62 9.00
N SER A 135 3.85 1.31 8.07
CA SER A 135 4.03 2.06 6.82
C SER A 135 3.68 1.19 5.63
N ASP A 136 3.50 1.84 4.47
CA ASP A 136 3.10 1.20 3.22
C ASP A 136 3.66 1.96 2.04
N MET A 137 4.28 1.25 1.07
CA MET A 137 4.86 1.87 -0.11
C MET A 137 5.08 0.87 -1.24
N THR A 138 4.65 1.20 -2.44
CA THR A 138 4.98 0.45 -3.66
C THR A 138 5.84 1.26 -4.61
N ARG A 139 6.84 0.61 -5.21
CA ARG A 139 7.63 1.13 -6.34
C ARG A 139 7.74 0.06 -7.42
N THR A 140 7.79 0.51 -8.68
CA THR A 140 7.99 -0.37 -9.84
C THR A 140 9.25 0.03 -10.58
N TYR A 141 10.06 -0.96 -10.90
CA TYR A 141 11.32 -0.85 -11.66
C TYR A 141 11.22 -1.62 -12.97
N LEU A 142 11.84 -1.11 -14.02
CA LEU A 142 11.93 -1.79 -15.31
C LEU A 142 13.35 -2.33 -15.50
N ILE A 143 13.49 -3.56 -15.95
CA ILE A 143 14.79 -4.23 -16.08
C ILE A 143 15.20 -4.33 -17.54
N GLY A 144 16.26 -3.61 -17.90
CA GLY A 144 16.79 -3.60 -19.26
C GLY A 144 15.81 -3.09 -20.30
N ASP A 145 15.75 -3.75 -21.43
CA ASP A 145 14.88 -3.41 -22.55
C ASP A 145 13.53 -4.12 -22.37
N VAL A 146 12.50 -3.36 -22.06
CA VAL A 146 11.16 -3.88 -21.74
C VAL A 146 10.21 -3.67 -22.92
N ASP A 147 9.11 -4.43 -22.94
CA ASP A 147 8.00 -4.14 -23.85
C ASP A 147 7.55 -2.68 -23.68
N PRO A 148 7.41 -1.89 -24.78
CA PRO A 148 6.99 -0.50 -24.72
C PRO A 148 5.72 -0.25 -23.91
N ILE A 149 4.79 -1.22 -23.88
CA ILE A 149 3.56 -1.11 -23.11
C ILE A 149 3.82 -1.03 -21.59
N LEU A 150 4.87 -1.68 -21.06
CA LEU A 150 5.25 -1.58 -19.64
C LEU A 150 5.74 -0.17 -19.30
N SER A 151 6.45 0.48 -20.23
CA SER A 151 6.84 1.88 -20.07
C SER A 151 5.63 2.81 -20.10
N GLU A 152 4.67 2.57 -20.99
CA GLU A 152 3.40 3.32 -21.05
C GLU A 152 2.59 3.13 -19.78
N MET A 153 2.44 1.88 -19.30
CA MET A 153 1.77 1.58 -18.04
C MET A 153 2.41 2.33 -16.87
N HIS A 154 3.75 2.41 -16.82
CA HIS A 154 4.45 3.12 -15.76
C HIS A 154 4.16 4.63 -15.81
N ASP A 155 4.20 5.24 -16.99
CA ASP A 155 3.93 6.66 -17.15
C ASP A 155 2.47 7.00 -16.79
N VAL A 156 1.53 6.18 -17.21
CA VAL A 156 0.08 6.33 -16.88
C VAL A 156 -0.16 6.18 -15.38
N VAL A 157 0.38 5.14 -14.75
CA VAL A 157 0.23 4.91 -13.29
C VAL A 157 0.88 6.03 -12.49
N SER A 158 2.09 6.48 -12.89
CA SER A 158 2.80 7.58 -12.25
C SER A 158 1.98 8.87 -12.29
N GLN A 159 1.42 9.22 -13.45
CA GLN A 159 0.60 10.41 -13.59
C GLN A 159 -0.73 10.30 -12.83
N SER A 160 -1.37 9.14 -12.87
CA SER A 160 -2.59 8.84 -12.09
C SER A 160 -2.35 9.02 -10.60
N GLN A 161 -1.21 8.52 -10.08
CA GLN A 161 -0.83 8.63 -8.67
C GLN A 161 -0.61 10.10 -8.26
N LEU A 162 0.04 10.90 -9.10
CA LEU A 162 0.23 12.34 -8.85
C LEU A 162 -1.12 13.09 -8.81
N LEU A 163 -2.06 12.75 -9.70
CA LEU A 163 -3.41 13.32 -9.68
C LEU A 163 -4.18 12.92 -8.42
N GLY A 164 -4.05 11.65 -8.00
CA GLY A 164 -4.61 11.16 -6.74
C GLY A 164 -4.08 11.92 -5.54
N LEU A 165 -2.76 12.10 -5.43
CA LEU A 165 -2.13 12.90 -4.37
C LEU A 165 -2.65 14.35 -4.35
N ALA A 166 -2.79 14.98 -5.52
CA ALA A 166 -3.30 16.35 -5.64
C ALA A 166 -4.78 16.46 -5.24
N ALA A 167 -5.55 15.38 -5.35
CA ALA A 167 -6.95 15.32 -4.94
C ALA A 167 -7.12 15.15 -3.42
N VAL A 168 -6.14 14.56 -2.71
CA VAL A 168 -6.23 14.30 -1.27
C VAL A 168 -6.20 15.61 -0.48
N ARG A 169 -7.28 15.92 0.22
CA ARG A 169 -7.39 16.98 1.24
C ARG A 169 -8.63 16.77 2.10
N ALA A 170 -8.67 17.44 3.26
CA ALA A 170 -9.85 17.38 4.13
C ALA A 170 -11.12 17.87 3.40
N GLY A 171 -12.23 17.18 3.63
CA GLY A 171 -13.54 17.45 3.04
C GLY A 171 -13.79 16.86 1.65
N VAL A 172 -12.79 16.34 0.96
CA VAL A 172 -12.97 15.58 -0.29
C VAL A 172 -13.51 14.19 0.04
N LEU A 173 -14.47 13.69 -0.71
CA LEU A 173 -14.93 12.31 -0.53
C LEU A 173 -13.83 11.32 -0.96
N ALA A 174 -13.55 10.32 -0.14
CA ALA A 174 -12.52 9.34 -0.43
C ALA A 174 -12.73 8.63 -1.78
N GLN A 175 -14.00 8.37 -2.17
CA GLN A 175 -14.33 7.85 -3.49
C GLN A 175 -13.96 8.78 -4.65
N ASP A 176 -13.90 10.11 -4.44
CA ASP A 176 -13.56 11.05 -5.49
C ASP A 176 -12.06 11.05 -5.78
N VAL A 177 -11.21 10.71 -4.78
CA VAL A 177 -9.79 10.44 -4.98
C VAL A 177 -9.62 9.18 -5.84
N ASP A 178 -10.33 8.09 -5.51
CA ASP A 178 -10.34 6.86 -6.34
C ASP A 178 -10.82 7.16 -7.76
N LYS A 179 -11.90 7.92 -7.89
CA LYS A 179 -12.44 8.31 -9.20
C LYS A 179 -11.41 9.08 -10.04
N THR A 180 -10.67 10.00 -9.44
CA THR A 180 -9.63 10.78 -10.13
C THR A 180 -8.56 9.87 -10.73
N CYS A 181 -8.05 8.90 -9.95
CA CYS A 181 -7.05 7.95 -10.43
C CYS A 181 -7.64 7.04 -11.52
N ARG A 182 -8.82 6.50 -11.28
CA ARG A 182 -9.47 5.53 -12.14
C ARG A 182 -9.89 6.11 -13.49
N ASP A 183 -10.44 7.32 -13.50
CA ASP A 183 -10.84 7.99 -14.74
C ASP A 183 -9.62 8.24 -15.64
N PHE A 184 -8.51 8.73 -15.09
CA PHE A 184 -7.29 8.96 -15.85
C PHE A 184 -6.72 7.65 -16.47
N ILE A 185 -6.69 6.56 -15.69
CA ILE A 185 -6.26 5.24 -16.18
C ILE A 185 -7.20 4.74 -17.28
N ALA A 186 -8.52 4.97 -17.12
CA ALA A 186 -9.52 4.57 -18.11
C ALA A 186 -9.40 5.36 -19.43
N GLU A 187 -9.17 6.69 -19.36
CA GLU A 187 -8.92 7.54 -20.52
C GLU A 187 -7.67 7.14 -21.29
N ALA A 188 -6.64 6.60 -20.59
CA ALA A 188 -5.45 6.05 -21.19
C ALA A 188 -5.64 4.64 -21.79
N GLY A 189 -6.84 4.05 -21.69
CA GLY A 189 -7.17 2.74 -22.29
C GLY A 189 -6.96 1.53 -21.38
N PHE A 190 -6.63 1.72 -20.10
CA PHE A 190 -6.31 0.65 -19.13
C PHE A 190 -7.44 0.38 -18.12
N ALA A 191 -8.69 0.75 -18.43
CA ALA A 191 -9.82 0.65 -17.50
C ALA A 191 -10.01 -0.74 -16.88
N ASN A 192 -9.84 -1.80 -17.66
CA ASN A 192 -10.05 -3.18 -17.24
C ASN A 192 -8.86 -3.77 -16.46
N GLU A 193 -7.73 -3.09 -16.44
CA GLU A 193 -6.47 -3.52 -15.86
C GLU A 193 -6.20 -2.90 -14.48
N PHE A 194 -7.02 -1.93 -14.05
CA PHE A 194 -7.02 -1.39 -12.70
C PHE A 194 -8.12 -2.06 -11.85
N THR A 195 -7.76 -3.11 -11.13
CA THR A 195 -8.70 -4.08 -10.55
C THR A 195 -8.92 -3.95 -9.04
N HIS A 196 -8.22 -3.02 -8.35
CA HIS A 196 -8.35 -2.82 -6.89
C HIS A 196 -8.72 -1.38 -6.54
N SER A 197 -8.83 -1.06 -5.25
CA SER A 197 -9.04 0.30 -4.74
C SER A 197 -7.81 1.17 -4.94
N THR A 198 -8.00 2.48 -5.02
CA THR A 198 -6.88 3.43 -5.05
C THR A 198 -6.14 3.54 -3.73
N GLY A 199 -6.74 3.05 -2.62
CA GLY A 199 -6.05 3.07 -1.33
C GLY A 199 -6.94 2.75 -0.14
N HIS A 200 -6.32 2.84 1.03
CA HIS A 200 -6.92 2.56 2.33
C HIS A 200 -6.25 3.37 3.44
N GLY A 201 -6.89 3.42 4.59
CA GLY A 201 -6.27 3.94 5.81
C GLY A 201 -5.18 3.01 6.32
N VAL A 202 -4.16 3.59 6.94
CA VAL A 202 -3.06 2.88 7.60
C VAL A 202 -2.89 3.43 9.01
N GLY A 203 -2.53 2.59 9.96
CA GLY A 203 -2.27 3.00 11.35
C GLY A 203 -1.76 1.84 12.19
N LEU A 204 -2.53 1.45 13.23
CA LEU A 204 -2.29 0.26 14.04
C LEU A 204 -2.64 -1.04 13.31
N GLN A 205 -3.34 -0.95 12.19
CA GLN A 205 -3.55 -2.03 11.24
C GLN A 205 -3.07 -1.55 9.88
N ILE A 206 -2.58 -2.48 9.07
CA ILE A 206 -2.16 -2.15 7.70
C ILE A 206 -3.35 -1.69 6.86
N HIS A 207 -4.49 -2.32 7.02
CA HIS A 207 -5.74 -1.92 6.38
C HIS A 207 -6.74 -1.48 7.45
N GLU A 208 -7.05 -0.20 7.47
CA GLU A 208 -8.09 0.37 8.32
C GLU A 208 -8.87 1.47 7.58
N MET A 209 -9.90 2.05 8.21
CA MET A 209 -10.63 3.18 7.63
C MET A 209 -9.75 4.45 7.56
N PRO A 210 -9.97 5.33 6.56
CA PRO A 210 -10.99 5.26 5.51
C PRO A 210 -10.56 4.41 4.31
N TRP A 211 -11.53 3.92 3.52
CA TRP A 211 -11.27 3.25 2.24
C TRP A 211 -11.29 4.26 1.09
N VAL A 212 -10.22 4.37 0.34
CA VAL A 212 -10.13 5.22 -0.86
C VAL A 212 -10.56 4.39 -2.08
N ARG A 213 -11.88 4.22 -2.21
CA ARG A 213 -12.48 3.37 -3.25
C ARG A 213 -13.87 3.81 -3.66
N THR A 214 -14.31 3.34 -4.81
CA THR A 214 -15.69 3.47 -5.27
C THR A 214 -16.69 3.01 -4.20
N GLY A 215 -17.72 3.82 -3.95
CA GLY A 215 -18.79 3.53 -3.00
C GLY A 215 -18.49 3.90 -1.53
N PHE A 216 -17.32 4.42 -1.23
CA PHE A 216 -17.00 4.96 0.09
C PHE A 216 -17.13 6.50 0.08
N ALA A 217 -18.36 6.97 0.30
CA ALA A 217 -18.75 8.38 0.19
C ALA A 217 -18.57 9.17 1.51
N GLU A 218 -17.53 8.86 2.29
CA GLU A 218 -17.18 9.63 3.47
C GLU A 218 -16.09 10.67 3.13
N PRO A 219 -16.17 11.88 3.70
CA PRO A 219 -15.11 12.88 3.52
C PRO A 219 -13.84 12.45 4.27
N LEU A 220 -12.70 12.76 3.69
CA LEU A 220 -11.41 12.68 4.36
C LEU A 220 -11.32 13.76 5.43
N GLU A 221 -10.71 13.42 6.57
CA GLU A 221 -10.53 14.29 7.71
C GLU A 221 -9.03 14.59 7.95
N VAL A 222 -8.72 15.75 8.53
CA VAL A 222 -7.34 16.11 8.90
C VAL A 222 -6.76 15.08 9.87
N GLY A 223 -5.54 14.62 9.62
CA GLY A 223 -4.84 13.62 10.45
C GLY A 223 -5.12 12.17 10.05
N GLU A 224 -6.03 11.91 9.10
CA GLU A 224 -6.10 10.57 8.52
C GLU A 224 -4.82 10.28 7.72
N VAL A 225 -4.38 9.02 7.80
CA VAL A 225 -3.25 8.53 7.02
C VAL A 225 -3.77 7.49 6.06
N VAL A 226 -3.54 7.72 4.75
CA VAL A 226 -4.07 6.87 3.68
C VAL A 226 -3.01 6.56 2.64
N THR A 227 -3.17 5.46 1.90
CA THR A 227 -2.39 5.17 0.71
C THR A 227 -3.03 5.80 -0.54
N VAL A 228 -2.19 6.09 -1.54
CA VAL A 228 -2.60 6.43 -2.91
C VAL A 228 -1.77 5.56 -3.84
N GLU A 229 -2.36 4.47 -4.32
CA GLU A 229 -1.68 3.32 -4.93
C GLU A 229 -2.31 2.82 -6.24
N PRO A 230 -2.63 3.65 -7.22
CA PRO A 230 -3.15 3.14 -8.48
C PRO A 230 -2.18 2.14 -9.11
N GLY A 231 -2.75 1.11 -9.77
CA GLY A 231 -1.96 0.07 -10.43
C GLY A 231 -2.65 -0.47 -11.68
N VAL A 232 -1.87 -0.91 -12.64
CA VAL A 232 -2.31 -1.51 -13.91
C VAL A 232 -1.60 -2.84 -14.09
N TYR A 233 -2.36 -3.90 -14.39
CA TYR A 233 -1.86 -5.27 -14.43
C TYR A 233 -2.33 -6.00 -15.68
N ARG A 234 -1.37 -6.56 -16.45
CA ARG A 234 -1.65 -7.32 -17.68
C ARG A 234 -1.13 -8.74 -17.56
N GLU A 235 -2.05 -9.71 -17.55
CA GLU A 235 -1.70 -11.12 -17.44
C GLU A 235 -0.72 -11.55 -18.53
N GLY A 236 0.29 -12.34 -18.13
CA GLY A 236 1.33 -12.83 -19.02
C GLY A 236 2.45 -11.83 -19.35
N LEU A 237 2.26 -10.53 -19.06
CA LEU A 237 3.25 -9.49 -19.32
C LEU A 237 3.88 -8.95 -18.03
N GLY A 238 3.09 -8.33 -17.18
CA GLY A 238 3.57 -7.69 -15.97
C GLY A 238 2.56 -6.72 -15.36
N GLY A 239 3.01 -5.90 -14.44
CA GLY A 239 2.20 -4.88 -13.80
C GLY A 239 3.02 -3.71 -13.32
N VAL A 240 2.33 -2.62 -12.99
CA VAL A 240 2.89 -1.41 -12.39
C VAL A 240 1.97 -0.95 -11.29
N ARG A 241 2.53 -0.68 -10.11
CA ARG A 241 1.89 0.05 -9.01
C ARG A 241 2.88 1.07 -8.46
N ILE A 242 2.40 2.27 -8.19
CA ILE A 242 3.16 3.34 -7.54
C ILE A 242 2.29 3.87 -6.42
N GLU A 243 2.84 3.91 -5.23
CA GLU A 243 2.13 4.20 -4.00
C GLU A 243 2.92 5.11 -3.07
N ASP A 244 2.23 6.03 -2.44
CA ASP A 244 2.72 6.76 -1.28
C ASP A 244 1.74 6.67 -0.12
N LEU A 245 2.31 6.64 1.09
CA LEU A 245 1.60 6.84 2.33
C LEU A 245 1.53 8.35 2.63
N VAL A 246 0.33 8.88 2.87
CA VAL A 246 0.13 10.32 3.04
C VAL A 246 -0.75 10.67 4.24
N VAL A 247 -0.45 11.77 4.91
CA VAL A 247 -1.29 12.38 5.93
C VAL A 247 -2.20 13.42 5.29
N VAL A 248 -3.49 13.33 5.50
CA VAL A 248 -4.48 14.33 5.05
C VAL A 248 -4.30 15.63 5.85
N THR A 249 -4.17 16.75 5.15
CA THR A 249 -4.12 18.09 5.75
C THR A 249 -5.32 18.93 5.31
N GLN A 250 -5.45 20.14 5.86
CA GLN A 250 -6.57 21.03 5.52
C GLN A 250 -6.63 21.37 4.02
N SER A 251 -5.47 21.54 3.36
CA SER A 251 -5.39 22.05 1.98
C SER A 251 -4.73 21.08 0.99
N GLY A 252 -4.34 19.88 1.42
CA GLY A 252 -3.63 18.88 0.61
C GLY A 252 -3.25 17.68 1.43
N CYS A 253 -2.08 17.07 1.14
CA CYS A 253 -1.52 15.99 1.93
C CYS A 253 -0.02 16.19 2.20
N ARG A 254 0.48 15.53 3.25
CA ARG A 254 1.90 15.42 3.56
C ARG A 254 2.34 13.99 3.29
N ILE A 255 3.26 13.81 2.35
CA ILE A 255 3.79 12.49 1.98
C ILE A 255 4.77 12.02 3.05
N LEU A 256 4.64 10.76 3.50
CA LEU A 256 5.51 10.13 4.49
C LEU A 256 6.60 9.27 3.85
N THR A 257 6.41 8.77 2.64
CA THR A 257 7.35 7.94 1.88
C THR A 257 8.17 8.81 0.92
N SER A 258 9.47 8.55 0.79
CA SER A 258 10.39 9.44 0.05
C SER A 258 11.16 8.76 -1.08
N SER A 259 11.03 7.45 -1.25
CA SER A 259 11.69 6.70 -2.33
C SER A 259 11.27 7.21 -3.72
N LYS A 260 12.23 7.29 -4.64
CA LYS A 260 12.02 7.84 -5.99
C LYS A 260 10.93 7.05 -6.74
N LYS A 261 10.08 7.77 -7.46
CA LYS A 261 8.99 7.24 -8.30
C LYS A 261 9.30 7.31 -9.80
N ASP A 262 10.41 7.93 -10.16
CA ASP A 262 10.78 8.05 -11.56
C ASP A 262 10.95 6.67 -12.19
N ARG A 263 10.59 6.58 -13.48
CA ARG A 263 10.82 5.36 -14.25
C ARG A 263 12.32 5.07 -14.33
N GLN A 264 12.77 4.07 -13.60
CA GLN A 264 14.15 3.60 -13.60
C GLN A 264 14.26 2.35 -14.46
N CYS A 265 15.08 2.42 -15.53
CA CYS A 265 15.46 1.27 -16.34
C CYS A 265 16.82 0.77 -15.83
N LEU A 266 16.82 -0.33 -15.09
CA LEU A 266 18.02 -0.93 -14.51
C LEU A 266 18.58 -1.98 -15.47
N GLN A 267 19.89 -1.92 -15.77
CA GLN A 267 20.56 -2.92 -16.63
C GLN A 267 21.03 -4.11 -15.80
N LEU A 268 20.73 -5.34 -16.22
CA LEU A 268 21.33 -6.52 -15.61
C LEU A 268 22.85 -6.52 -15.82
N GLN A 269 23.57 -6.84 -14.74
CA GLN A 269 25.01 -7.04 -14.82
C GLN A 269 25.29 -8.36 -15.54
N PRO A 270 26.35 -8.44 -16.38
CA PRO A 270 26.77 -9.71 -16.96
C PRO A 270 27.05 -10.72 -15.85
N THR A 271 26.51 -11.91 -15.96
CA THR A 271 26.89 -13.03 -15.08
C THR A 271 28.35 -13.36 -15.33
N THR A 272 29.21 -13.12 -14.34
CA THR A 272 30.63 -13.54 -14.36
C THR A 272 30.77 -15.04 -14.19
#